data_f5ebf8cef72695f7f3b8cf7b0b411277
#
_entry.id   f5ebf8cef72695f7f3b8cf7b0b411277
#
_cell.length_a   1.000
_cell.length_b   1.000
_cell.length_c   1.000
_cell.angle_alpha   90.00
_cell.angle_beta   90.00
_cell.angle_gamma   90.00
#
_symmetry.space_group_name_H-M   'P 1'
#
loop_
_entity.id
_entity.type
_entity.pdbx_description
1 polymer ?
#
loop_
_entity_poly.entity_id
_entity_poly.type
_entity_poly.pdbx_seq_one_letter_code
_entity_poly.pdbx_strand_id
1 'polypeptide(L)'
;MKMKLAEIAKAINAQNDIEQWKDVEVTSVSFDSRHLDQGSLFVPLQGAQDGHQYVPSAFTNGAVASLWASDHEITDQTHPLLVVNDPLAALQQLGKYYLHKINPIVVAVTGSNGKTTTKDMIASILSTQFNVTKTYANFNNEIGVPVTLLNMESNTEAVVVEMGMDRFDQLDFLSKLVNPDIAVITMIGEAHIEFFGTRDKIADAKMEITHGLKEDGMLVFNGDEPLLEERVKDLTQRQMRFGRQLSNNLYATSVHDEPRQLSFTVNEWPDEEFTIPMVGEYNINNALAAMEVGKILHITPAHMKQALANVELTENRAEWVKGKNGEQILSDVYNSNPTAAKEVLKTIAETPVDGRRIAVLGDMLELGDAAPKLHASLAEEIDHQKIASVYLVGEQMKNLKDKLIQEGYPAEDIHHYAASDLQQLIADLMATLT
;
A
#
# COMPACT_ATOMS: atom_id res chain seq x y z
N MET A 1 13.24 2.02 16.81
CA MET A 1 14.23 1.09 17.38
C MET A 1 15.00 1.72 18.53
N LYS A 2 15.74 0.94 19.34
CA LYS A 2 16.66 1.45 20.35
C LYS A 2 17.90 0.54 20.39
N MET A 3 19.04 1.05 19.90
CA MET A 3 20.27 0.28 19.77
C MET A 3 21.50 1.14 20.03
N LYS A 4 22.57 0.53 20.58
CA LYS A 4 23.89 1.19 20.66
C LYS A 4 24.60 1.15 19.31
N LEU A 5 25.39 2.17 19.02
CA LEU A 5 26.13 2.27 17.76
C LEU A 5 27.11 1.09 17.55
N ALA A 6 27.71 0.56 18.62
CA ALA A 6 28.53 -0.65 18.54
C ALA A 6 27.75 -1.88 18.03
N GLU A 7 26.51 -2.04 18.46
CA GLU A 7 25.61 -3.11 17.98
C GLU A 7 25.27 -2.94 16.52
N ILE A 8 24.92 -1.70 16.11
CA ILE A 8 24.62 -1.37 14.72
C ILE A 8 25.85 -1.64 13.85
N ALA A 9 27.03 -1.13 14.23
CA ALA A 9 28.26 -1.34 13.48
C ALA A 9 28.58 -2.82 13.26
N LYS A 10 28.36 -3.64 14.27
CA LYS A 10 28.54 -5.10 14.17
C LYS A 10 27.49 -5.73 13.25
N ALA A 11 26.22 -5.31 13.36
CA ALA A 11 25.12 -5.83 12.57
C ALA A 11 25.30 -5.58 11.07
N ILE A 12 25.88 -4.43 10.68
CA ILE A 12 26.09 -4.04 9.28
C ILE A 12 27.53 -4.28 8.78
N ASN A 13 28.41 -4.87 9.60
CA ASN A 13 29.82 -5.07 9.28
C ASN A 13 30.55 -3.77 8.92
N ALA A 14 30.37 -2.70 9.73
CA ALA A 14 31.07 -1.44 9.53
C ALA A 14 32.59 -1.64 9.53
N GLN A 15 33.29 -0.95 8.61
CA GLN A 15 34.72 -1.21 8.30
C GLN A 15 35.67 -0.39 9.12
N ASN A 16 35.20 0.68 9.74
CA ASN A 16 36.02 1.60 10.52
C ASN A 16 35.88 1.37 12.02
N ASP A 17 36.88 1.83 12.77
CA ASP A 17 36.83 1.86 14.23
C ASP A 17 35.86 2.94 14.72
N ILE A 18 34.96 2.54 15.61
CA ILE A 18 33.95 3.43 16.21
C ILE A 18 34.03 3.41 17.75
N GLU A 19 35.12 2.95 18.33
CA GLU A 19 35.28 2.72 19.78
C GLU A 19 34.92 3.97 20.61
N GLN A 20 35.30 5.15 20.14
CA GLN A 20 34.99 6.41 20.83
C GLN A 20 33.49 6.73 20.87
N TRP A 21 32.65 6.15 19.99
CA TRP A 21 31.21 6.39 19.87
C TRP A 21 30.36 5.14 20.14
N LYS A 22 30.98 4.05 20.60
CA LYS A 22 30.33 2.75 20.77
C LYS A 22 29.05 2.77 21.61
N ASP A 23 28.97 3.69 22.58
CA ASP A 23 27.83 3.84 23.49
C ASP A 23 26.78 4.84 23.05
N VAL A 24 26.96 5.50 21.90
CA VAL A 24 25.93 6.38 21.30
C VAL A 24 24.67 5.56 21.06
N GLU A 25 23.54 6.05 21.57
CA GLU A 25 22.25 5.41 21.42
C GLU A 25 21.55 5.96 20.17
N VAL A 26 21.12 5.06 19.31
CA VAL A 26 20.33 5.35 18.12
C VAL A 26 18.89 4.93 18.37
N THR A 27 17.93 5.84 18.15
CA THR A 27 16.52 5.63 18.46
C THR A 27 15.61 5.57 17.24
N SER A 28 16.10 6.00 16.08
CA SER A 28 15.37 5.98 14.81
C SER A 28 16.31 5.91 13.61
N VAL A 29 15.77 5.70 12.41
CA VAL A 29 16.51 5.72 11.14
C VAL A 29 15.76 6.60 10.16
N SER A 30 16.48 7.45 9.42
CA SER A 30 15.93 8.26 8.35
C SER A 30 16.90 8.39 7.19
N PHE A 31 16.36 8.50 5.98
CA PHE A 31 17.06 8.88 4.75
C PHE A 31 16.68 10.28 4.26
N ASP A 32 15.79 11.00 4.98
CA ASP A 32 15.44 12.41 4.69
C ASP A 32 16.05 13.31 5.74
N SER A 33 17.09 14.08 5.35
CA SER A 33 17.81 15.01 6.24
C SER A 33 16.98 16.19 6.74
N ARG A 34 15.81 16.44 6.16
CA ARG A 34 14.89 17.53 6.54
C ARG A 34 13.93 17.15 7.67
N HIS A 35 13.66 15.83 7.79
CA HIS A 35 12.72 15.26 8.74
C HIS A 35 13.41 14.15 9.53
N LEU A 36 14.11 14.54 10.59
CA LEU A 36 14.85 13.64 11.49
C LEU A 36 14.35 13.81 12.92
N ASP A 37 14.11 12.69 13.57
CA ASP A 37 13.95 12.69 15.02
C ASP A 37 15.31 12.77 15.70
N GLN A 38 15.36 13.34 16.91
CA GLN A 38 16.57 13.35 17.72
C GLN A 38 17.01 11.92 18.03
N GLY A 39 18.26 11.62 17.78
CA GLY A 39 18.82 10.28 17.97
C GLY A 39 18.78 9.40 16.73
N SER A 40 18.50 9.97 15.54
CA SER A 40 18.44 9.22 14.29
C SER A 40 19.81 8.77 13.78
N LEU A 41 19.84 7.58 13.17
CA LEU A 41 20.86 7.20 12.19
C LEU A 41 20.46 7.70 10.81
N PHE A 42 21.26 8.53 10.19
CA PHE A 42 21.04 8.98 8.83
C PHE A 42 21.61 7.99 7.82
N VAL A 43 20.85 7.73 6.74
CA VAL A 43 21.25 6.83 5.65
C VAL A 43 21.35 7.64 4.37
N PRO A 44 22.56 7.98 3.88
CA PRO A 44 22.76 8.72 2.64
C PRO A 44 22.54 7.80 1.44
N LEU A 45 21.34 7.88 0.85
CA LEU A 45 21.00 7.09 -0.33
C LEU A 45 21.30 7.85 -1.62
N GLN A 46 21.68 7.12 -2.67
CA GLN A 46 21.81 7.67 -4.01
C GLN A 46 20.42 7.85 -4.64
N GLY A 47 20.07 9.08 -4.94
CA GLY A 47 18.85 9.47 -5.66
C GLY A 47 19.19 10.30 -6.89
N ALA A 48 18.38 11.33 -7.18
CA ALA A 48 18.70 12.34 -8.20
C ALA A 48 20.00 13.09 -7.87
N GLN A 49 20.33 13.16 -6.58
CA GLN A 49 21.57 13.71 -6.04
C GLN A 49 22.16 12.70 -5.06
N ASP A 50 23.46 12.81 -4.81
CA ASP A 50 24.17 12.00 -3.84
C ASP A 50 23.74 12.39 -2.41
N GLY A 51 23.23 11.41 -1.65
CA GLY A 51 22.79 11.60 -0.27
C GLY A 51 23.86 12.05 0.70
N HIS A 52 25.15 11.78 0.40
CA HIS A 52 26.28 12.14 1.29
C HIS A 52 26.42 13.65 1.47
N GLN A 53 26.02 14.47 0.47
CA GLN A 53 26.03 15.92 0.58
C GLN A 53 25.11 16.45 1.69
N TYR A 54 24.11 15.66 2.12
CA TYR A 54 23.17 16.04 3.17
C TYR A 54 23.56 15.58 4.58
N VAL A 55 24.65 14.85 4.74
CA VAL A 55 25.11 14.36 6.06
C VAL A 55 25.36 15.52 7.04
N PRO A 56 26.01 16.65 6.66
CA PRO A 56 26.17 17.77 7.59
C PRO A 56 24.83 18.35 8.06
N SER A 57 23.85 18.47 7.17
CA SER A 57 22.51 18.95 7.56
C SER A 57 21.77 17.94 8.42
N ALA A 58 21.95 16.63 8.19
CA ALA A 58 21.36 15.59 9.01
C ALA A 58 21.84 15.66 10.46
N PHE A 59 23.15 15.87 10.70
CA PHE A 59 23.68 16.08 12.06
C PHE A 59 23.13 17.36 12.71
N THR A 60 22.99 18.43 11.93
CA THR A 60 22.36 19.68 12.42
C THR A 60 20.91 19.48 12.84
N ASN A 61 20.20 18.58 12.16
CA ASN A 61 18.75 18.35 12.36
C ASN A 61 18.43 17.22 13.35
N GLY A 62 19.44 16.54 13.94
CA GLY A 62 19.20 15.56 15.01
C GLY A 62 19.77 14.16 14.81
N ALA A 63 20.45 13.91 13.71
CA ALA A 63 21.19 12.65 13.54
C ALA A 63 22.32 12.57 14.60
N VAL A 64 22.50 11.39 15.18
CA VAL A 64 23.59 11.10 16.11
C VAL A 64 24.67 10.24 15.46
N ALA A 65 24.40 9.65 14.30
CA ALA A 65 25.31 8.90 13.46
C ALA A 65 24.85 8.92 12.01
N SER A 66 25.76 8.63 11.08
CA SER A 66 25.41 8.42 9.66
C SER A 66 26.12 7.18 9.12
N LEU A 67 25.46 6.48 8.18
CA LEU A 67 26.18 5.58 7.30
C LEU A 67 27.06 6.39 6.35
N TRP A 68 28.11 5.75 5.82
CA TRP A 68 29.02 6.38 4.87
C TRP A 68 29.54 5.34 3.88
N ALA A 69 29.42 5.62 2.60
CA ALA A 69 29.94 4.70 1.58
C ALA A 69 31.47 4.74 1.53
N SER A 70 32.11 3.57 1.45
CA SER A 70 33.56 3.42 1.51
C SER A 70 34.32 4.01 0.32
N ASP A 71 33.63 4.29 -0.79
CA ASP A 71 34.16 4.95 -1.98
C ASP A 71 34.10 6.49 -1.92
N HIS A 72 33.58 7.05 -0.83
CA HIS A 72 33.50 8.47 -0.59
C HIS A 72 34.60 8.92 0.38
N GLU A 73 35.24 10.06 0.10
CA GLU A 73 36.24 10.65 0.98
C GLU A 73 35.60 11.13 2.29
N ILE A 74 36.17 10.68 3.41
CA ILE A 74 35.72 11.11 4.75
C ILE A 74 36.29 12.48 5.04
N THR A 75 35.49 13.51 4.97
CA THR A 75 35.87 14.89 5.27
C THR A 75 35.56 15.29 6.72
N ASP A 76 34.64 14.59 7.39
CA ASP A 76 34.25 14.82 8.78
C ASP A 76 34.74 13.70 9.68
N GLN A 77 35.58 14.04 10.64
CA GLN A 77 36.08 13.12 11.69
C GLN A 77 35.50 13.45 13.08
N THR A 78 34.60 14.41 13.16
CA THR A 78 34.05 14.89 14.43
C THR A 78 32.71 14.23 14.79
N HIS A 79 32.05 13.60 13.81
CA HIS A 79 30.78 12.91 14.00
C HIS A 79 30.90 11.41 13.76
N PRO A 80 30.02 10.59 14.39
CA PRO A 80 30.01 9.15 14.20
C PRO A 80 29.61 8.77 12.77
N LEU A 81 30.54 8.29 11.97
CA LEU A 81 30.30 7.71 10.65
C LEU A 81 30.52 6.20 10.70
N LEU A 82 29.59 5.42 10.19
CA LEU A 82 29.71 3.98 9.99
C LEU A 82 30.03 3.71 8.52
N VAL A 83 31.28 3.36 8.23
CA VAL A 83 31.74 3.11 6.86
C VAL A 83 31.29 1.73 6.41
N VAL A 84 30.58 1.68 5.28
CA VAL A 84 30.04 0.46 4.65
C VAL A 84 30.28 0.50 3.15
N ASN A 85 30.22 -0.65 2.48
CA ASN A 85 30.35 -0.69 1.03
C ASN A 85 29.16 -0.01 0.32
N ASP A 86 27.95 -0.24 0.82
CA ASP A 86 26.71 0.28 0.25
C ASP A 86 25.74 0.62 1.39
N PRO A 87 25.37 1.90 1.56
CA PRO A 87 24.42 2.32 2.58
C PRO A 87 23.03 1.69 2.46
N LEU A 88 22.55 1.41 1.25
CA LEU A 88 21.26 0.72 1.07
C LEU A 88 21.33 -0.73 1.53
N ALA A 89 22.35 -1.46 1.11
CA ALA A 89 22.55 -2.84 1.58
C ALA A 89 22.74 -2.92 3.10
N ALA A 90 23.43 -1.94 3.69
CA ALA A 90 23.61 -1.84 5.14
C ALA A 90 22.27 -1.56 5.85
N LEU A 91 21.42 -0.69 5.32
CA LEU A 91 20.06 -0.44 5.83
C LEU A 91 19.21 -1.73 5.82
N GLN A 92 19.24 -2.47 4.73
CA GLN A 92 18.52 -3.74 4.57
C GLN A 92 19.03 -4.80 5.54
N GLN A 93 20.35 -4.92 5.69
CA GLN A 93 20.98 -5.82 6.64
C GLN A 93 20.63 -5.47 8.09
N LEU A 94 20.62 -4.17 8.43
CA LEU A 94 20.21 -3.68 9.75
C LEU A 94 18.73 -3.98 10.04
N GLY A 95 17.85 -3.73 9.05
CA GLY A 95 16.42 -4.06 9.16
C GLY A 95 16.19 -5.54 9.42
N LYS A 96 16.87 -6.41 8.67
CA LYS A 96 16.82 -7.88 8.88
C LYS A 96 17.35 -8.28 10.26
N TYR A 97 18.48 -7.72 10.68
CA TYR A 97 19.03 -7.96 12.00
C TYR A 97 18.04 -7.57 13.11
N TYR A 98 17.44 -6.39 13.00
CA TYR A 98 16.50 -5.88 14.00
C TYR A 98 15.21 -6.69 14.03
N LEU A 99 14.70 -7.13 12.87
CA LEU A 99 13.57 -8.05 12.78
C LEU A 99 13.84 -9.35 13.56
N HIS A 100 15.00 -9.97 13.36
CA HIS A 100 15.39 -11.18 14.11
C HIS A 100 15.54 -10.91 15.61
N LYS A 101 16.02 -9.73 16.00
CA LYS A 101 16.18 -9.34 17.40
C LYS A 101 14.84 -9.20 18.12
N ILE A 102 13.84 -8.59 17.49
CA ILE A 102 12.49 -8.40 18.04
C ILE A 102 11.69 -9.71 17.92
N ASN A 103 11.83 -10.42 16.80
CA ASN A 103 11.18 -11.70 16.50
C ASN A 103 9.64 -11.65 16.60
N PRO A 104 8.96 -10.68 15.97
CA PRO A 104 7.51 -10.59 15.95
C PRO A 104 6.89 -11.60 14.98
N ILE A 105 5.56 -11.74 15.04
CA ILE A 105 4.79 -12.34 13.94
C ILE A 105 4.88 -11.40 12.74
N VAL A 106 5.23 -11.92 11.56
CA VAL A 106 5.38 -11.14 10.33
C VAL A 106 4.24 -11.45 9.37
N VAL A 107 3.42 -10.43 9.05
CA VAL A 107 2.38 -10.50 8.04
C VAL A 107 2.77 -9.63 6.85
N ALA A 108 2.98 -10.24 5.67
CA ALA A 108 3.34 -9.54 4.44
C ALA A 108 2.11 -9.40 3.54
N VAL A 109 1.89 -8.23 2.94
CA VAL A 109 0.72 -7.94 2.11
C VAL A 109 1.13 -7.39 0.74
N THR A 110 0.68 -8.03 -0.33
CA THR A 110 0.82 -7.53 -1.71
C THR A 110 -0.50 -7.63 -2.48
N GLY A 111 -0.52 -7.10 -3.70
CA GLY A 111 -1.65 -7.13 -4.62
C GLY A 111 -1.59 -5.96 -5.60
N SER A 112 -2.38 -5.99 -6.65
CA SER A 112 -2.50 -4.84 -7.56
C SER A 112 -3.20 -3.68 -6.87
N ASN A 113 -4.34 -3.93 -6.23
CA ASN A 113 -5.11 -2.99 -5.42
C ASN A 113 -5.39 -3.55 -4.03
N GLY A 114 -5.82 -2.70 -3.09
CA GLY A 114 -6.25 -3.09 -1.76
C GLY A 114 -5.12 -3.36 -0.75
N LYS A 115 -3.84 -3.31 -1.13
CA LYS A 115 -2.70 -3.56 -0.22
C LYS A 115 -2.76 -2.74 1.06
N THR A 116 -2.83 -1.42 0.91
CA THR A 116 -2.81 -0.46 2.02
C THR A 116 -4.04 -0.61 2.91
N THR A 117 -5.22 -0.71 2.31
CA THR A 117 -6.48 -0.92 3.02
C THR A 117 -6.47 -2.23 3.80
N THR A 118 -6.04 -3.33 3.17
CA THR A 118 -5.92 -4.64 3.82
C THR A 118 -4.90 -4.61 4.95
N LYS A 119 -3.74 -3.98 4.74
CA LYS A 119 -2.72 -3.75 5.79
C LYS A 119 -3.30 -3.00 6.99
N ASP A 120 -4.07 -1.93 6.75
CA ASP A 120 -4.67 -1.14 7.81
C ASP A 120 -5.72 -1.95 8.59
N MET A 121 -6.56 -2.71 7.89
CA MET A 121 -7.54 -3.62 8.51
C MET A 121 -6.87 -4.74 9.31
N ILE A 122 -5.82 -5.38 8.78
CA ILE A 122 -5.05 -6.40 9.49
C ILE A 122 -4.46 -5.80 10.76
N ALA A 123 -3.79 -4.65 10.66
CA ALA A 123 -3.17 -4.01 11.80
C ALA A 123 -4.22 -3.63 12.87
N SER A 124 -5.39 -3.13 12.47
CA SER A 124 -6.50 -2.84 13.38
C SER A 124 -6.98 -4.09 14.12
N ILE A 125 -7.21 -5.19 13.40
CA ILE A 125 -7.63 -6.48 13.99
C ILE A 125 -6.56 -6.99 14.96
N LEU A 126 -5.29 -7.04 14.54
CA LEU A 126 -4.21 -7.56 15.39
C LEU A 126 -3.96 -6.69 16.63
N SER A 127 -4.15 -5.37 16.52
CA SER A 127 -3.97 -4.44 17.66
C SER A 127 -4.97 -4.66 18.80
N THR A 128 -6.00 -5.49 18.63
CA THR A 128 -6.88 -5.89 19.70
C THR A 128 -6.22 -6.84 20.71
N GLN A 129 -5.11 -7.50 20.31
CA GLN A 129 -4.42 -8.49 21.16
C GLN A 129 -2.89 -8.34 21.17
N PHE A 130 -2.30 -7.65 20.20
CA PHE A 130 -0.85 -7.55 20.01
C PHE A 130 -0.41 -6.08 19.96
N ASN A 131 0.86 -5.84 20.33
CA ASN A 131 1.54 -4.58 20.01
C ASN A 131 1.97 -4.63 18.55
N VAL A 132 1.31 -3.87 17.68
CA VAL A 132 1.47 -3.94 16.22
C VAL A 132 2.27 -2.77 15.68
N THR A 133 3.25 -3.07 14.83
CA THR A 133 3.86 -2.10 13.91
C THR A 133 3.37 -2.39 12.49
N LYS A 134 3.07 -1.35 11.70
CA LYS A 134 2.70 -1.50 10.28
C LYS A 134 3.50 -0.57 9.40
N THR A 135 3.60 -0.90 8.11
CA THR A 135 4.14 0.00 7.08
C THR A 135 3.43 1.35 7.12
N TYR A 136 4.22 2.42 7.24
CA TYR A 136 3.72 3.79 7.15
C TYR A 136 3.60 4.22 5.68
N ALA A 137 2.50 4.87 5.33
CA ALA A 137 2.22 5.39 3.99
C ALA A 137 2.53 4.35 2.89
N ASN A 138 3.42 4.68 1.95
CA ASN A 138 3.85 3.84 0.83
C ASN A 138 5.28 3.30 0.98
N PHE A 139 5.77 3.12 2.20
CA PHE A 139 7.12 2.58 2.47
C PHE A 139 7.18 1.08 2.21
N ASN A 140 6.87 0.68 0.97
CA ASN A 140 6.63 -0.70 0.56
C ASN A 140 7.67 -1.27 -0.42
N ASN A 141 8.80 -0.58 -0.61
CA ASN A 141 9.91 -0.96 -1.49
C ASN A 141 11.18 -1.36 -0.70
N GLU A 142 12.29 -1.56 -1.41
CA GLU A 142 13.60 -1.96 -0.87
C GLU A 142 14.22 -0.98 0.14
N ILE A 143 13.69 0.24 0.24
CA ILE A 143 14.08 1.26 1.24
C ILE A 143 13.05 1.29 2.37
N GLY A 144 11.78 1.37 2.02
CA GLY A 144 10.69 1.57 2.97
C GLY A 144 10.43 0.36 3.88
N VAL A 145 10.59 -0.86 3.36
CA VAL A 145 10.42 -2.08 4.16
C VAL A 145 11.46 -2.17 5.28
N PRO A 146 12.78 -2.02 5.04
CA PRO A 146 13.77 -1.96 6.12
C PRO A 146 13.48 -0.86 7.15
N VAL A 147 13.06 0.33 6.71
CA VAL A 147 12.68 1.42 7.63
C VAL A 147 11.48 1.03 8.49
N THR A 148 10.48 0.36 7.91
CA THR A 148 9.33 -0.19 8.68
C THR A 148 9.80 -1.15 9.77
N LEU A 149 10.72 -2.06 9.46
CA LEU A 149 11.27 -3.00 10.43
C LEU A 149 12.03 -2.27 11.56
N LEU A 150 12.81 -1.26 11.22
CA LEU A 150 13.58 -0.46 12.17
C LEU A 150 12.71 0.47 13.03
N ASN A 151 11.49 0.75 12.62
CA ASN A 151 10.52 1.51 13.41
C ASN A 151 9.78 0.66 14.45
N MET A 152 9.97 -0.67 14.47
CA MET A 152 9.41 -1.50 15.54
C MET A 152 9.94 -1.07 16.92
N GLU A 153 9.06 -1.06 17.89
CA GLU A 153 9.40 -0.94 19.30
C GLU A 153 9.91 -2.27 19.84
N SER A 154 10.61 -2.25 20.97
CA SER A 154 11.17 -3.47 21.57
C SER A 154 10.12 -4.48 22.04
N ASN A 155 8.89 -4.04 22.22
CA ASN A 155 7.73 -4.84 22.61
C ASN A 155 6.77 -5.13 21.43
N THR A 156 7.18 -4.87 20.19
CA THR A 156 6.37 -5.22 19.00
C THR A 156 6.19 -6.74 18.94
N GLU A 157 4.94 -7.19 18.88
CA GLU A 157 4.55 -8.60 18.84
C GLU A 157 4.11 -9.04 17.45
N ALA A 158 3.64 -8.10 16.63
CA ALA A 158 3.32 -8.35 15.22
C ALA A 158 3.73 -7.17 14.35
N VAL A 159 4.22 -7.46 13.13
CA VAL A 159 4.51 -6.44 12.13
C VAL A 159 3.75 -6.75 10.84
N VAL A 160 3.04 -5.74 10.31
CA VAL A 160 2.31 -5.84 9.04
C VAL A 160 3.06 -5.05 7.98
N VAL A 161 3.65 -5.77 7.03
CA VAL A 161 4.53 -5.21 6.00
C VAL A 161 3.82 -5.18 4.66
N GLU A 162 3.55 -3.99 4.14
CA GLU A 162 3.11 -3.82 2.76
C GLU A 162 4.29 -3.97 1.81
N MET A 163 4.10 -4.70 0.71
CA MET A 163 5.12 -4.94 -0.31
C MET A 163 4.59 -4.57 -1.69
N GLY A 164 5.23 -3.55 -2.29
CA GLY A 164 5.02 -3.12 -3.66
C GLY A 164 6.00 -3.76 -4.63
N MET A 165 5.66 -3.72 -5.92
CA MET A 165 6.57 -4.11 -7.01
C MET A 165 6.18 -3.44 -8.32
N ASP A 166 7.16 -3.14 -9.17
CA ASP A 166 7.01 -2.70 -10.54
C ASP A 166 7.80 -3.58 -11.52
N ARG A 167 8.54 -4.57 -11.04
CA ARG A 167 9.32 -5.55 -11.82
C ARG A 167 9.44 -6.88 -11.08
N PHE A 168 9.89 -7.92 -11.79
CA PHE A 168 10.23 -9.22 -11.21
C PHE A 168 11.37 -9.11 -10.18
N ASP A 169 11.48 -10.09 -9.31
CA ASP A 169 12.47 -10.27 -8.26
C ASP A 169 12.39 -9.26 -7.10
N GLN A 170 11.53 -8.24 -7.17
CA GLN A 170 11.38 -7.29 -6.06
C GLN A 170 10.63 -7.90 -4.89
N LEU A 171 9.51 -8.59 -5.13
CA LEU A 171 8.81 -9.28 -4.05
C LEU A 171 9.59 -10.49 -3.54
N ASP A 172 10.34 -11.19 -4.41
CA ASP A 172 11.28 -12.24 -3.99
C ASP A 172 12.28 -11.69 -2.97
N PHE A 173 12.91 -10.57 -3.29
CA PHE A 173 13.84 -9.91 -2.38
C PHE A 173 13.18 -9.49 -1.06
N LEU A 174 12.05 -8.77 -1.11
CA LEU A 174 11.36 -8.28 0.07
C LEU A 174 10.84 -9.42 0.94
N SER A 175 10.28 -10.46 0.33
CA SER A 175 9.79 -11.63 1.05
C SER A 175 10.90 -12.36 1.79
N LYS A 176 12.07 -12.59 1.14
CA LYS A 176 13.24 -13.18 1.77
C LYS A 176 13.89 -12.29 2.82
N LEU A 177 13.73 -10.97 2.70
CA LEU A 177 14.20 -10.02 3.71
C LEU A 177 13.44 -10.19 5.02
N VAL A 178 12.09 -10.28 4.94
CA VAL A 178 11.23 -10.28 6.14
C VAL A 178 10.85 -11.69 6.60
N ASN A 179 10.92 -12.71 5.73
CA ASN A 179 10.59 -14.12 6.02
C ASN A 179 9.24 -14.25 6.75
N PRO A 180 8.10 -13.99 6.07
CA PRO A 180 6.80 -13.86 6.70
C PRO A 180 6.26 -15.18 7.28
N ASP A 181 5.47 -15.06 8.34
CA ASP A 181 4.62 -16.13 8.90
C ASP A 181 3.34 -16.26 8.07
N ILE A 182 2.80 -15.13 7.62
CA ILE A 182 1.59 -15.06 6.81
C ILE A 182 1.87 -14.13 5.63
N ALA A 183 1.59 -14.61 4.40
CA ALA A 183 1.59 -13.80 3.19
C ALA A 183 0.16 -13.59 2.71
N VAL A 184 -0.17 -12.37 2.26
CA VAL A 184 -1.50 -12.01 1.77
C VAL A 184 -1.41 -11.46 0.36
N ILE A 185 -2.19 -12.02 -0.57
CA ILE A 185 -2.34 -11.49 -1.94
C ILE A 185 -3.79 -11.03 -2.11
N THR A 186 -4.01 -9.72 -2.24
CA THR A 186 -5.35 -9.14 -2.27
C THR A 186 -6.08 -9.40 -3.58
N MET A 187 -5.46 -9.06 -4.71
CA MET A 187 -6.03 -9.30 -6.04
C MET A 187 -4.98 -9.05 -7.15
N ILE A 188 -5.31 -9.51 -8.36
CA ILE A 188 -4.54 -9.28 -9.59
C ILE A 188 -5.33 -8.32 -10.49
N GLY A 189 -4.74 -7.18 -10.82
CA GLY A 189 -5.28 -6.18 -11.75
C GLY A 189 -4.22 -5.74 -12.75
N GLU A 190 -4.43 -4.59 -13.39
CA GLU A 190 -3.58 -4.05 -14.45
C GLU A 190 -2.50 -3.07 -13.95
N ALA A 191 -2.37 -2.87 -12.62
CA ALA A 191 -1.31 -2.02 -12.09
C ALA A 191 0.06 -2.51 -12.57
N HIS A 192 0.88 -1.58 -13.11
CA HIS A 192 2.22 -1.83 -13.66
C HIS A 192 2.24 -2.73 -14.91
N ILE A 193 1.11 -2.88 -15.64
CA ILE A 193 1.03 -3.78 -16.81
C ILE A 193 2.03 -3.40 -17.93
N GLU A 194 2.45 -2.14 -18.00
CA GLU A 194 3.49 -1.68 -18.91
C GLU A 194 4.78 -2.51 -18.77
N PHE A 195 5.17 -2.84 -17.54
CA PHE A 195 6.42 -3.57 -17.25
C PHE A 195 6.28 -5.09 -17.37
N PHE A 196 5.07 -5.61 -17.15
CA PHE A 196 4.80 -7.05 -17.17
C PHE A 196 4.15 -7.54 -18.47
N GLY A 197 3.47 -6.66 -19.19
CA GLY A 197 2.79 -6.95 -20.45
C GLY A 197 1.44 -7.66 -20.28
N THR A 198 1.26 -8.55 -19.31
CA THR A 198 0.03 -9.31 -19.08
C THR A 198 -0.30 -9.46 -17.60
N ARG A 199 -1.59 -9.66 -17.28
CA ARG A 199 -2.04 -10.00 -15.91
C ARG A 199 -1.45 -11.32 -15.40
N ASP A 200 -1.20 -12.28 -16.29
CA ASP A 200 -0.51 -13.54 -15.94
C ASP A 200 0.86 -13.27 -15.34
N LYS A 201 1.67 -12.45 -15.99
CA LYS A 201 3.01 -12.09 -15.49
C LYS A 201 2.94 -11.25 -14.20
N ILE A 202 1.92 -10.41 -14.05
CA ILE A 202 1.67 -9.72 -12.77
C ILE A 202 1.37 -10.74 -11.67
N ALA A 203 0.58 -11.76 -11.96
CA ALA A 203 0.30 -12.83 -11.01
C ALA A 203 1.57 -13.62 -10.65
N ASP A 204 2.42 -13.95 -11.64
CA ASP A 204 3.73 -14.59 -11.39
C ASP A 204 4.58 -13.75 -10.43
N ALA A 205 4.73 -12.45 -10.72
CA ALA A 205 5.51 -11.55 -9.88
C ALA A 205 4.93 -11.42 -8.46
N LYS A 206 3.59 -11.41 -8.30
CA LYS A 206 2.98 -11.34 -6.96
C LYS A 206 3.13 -12.63 -6.18
N MET A 207 3.20 -13.78 -6.84
CA MET A 207 3.52 -15.05 -6.19
C MET A 207 4.92 -15.11 -5.60
N GLU A 208 5.86 -14.25 -6.03
CA GLU A 208 7.18 -14.14 -5.41
C GLU A 208 7.12 -13.84 -3.90
N ILE A 209 6.03 -13.28 -3.39
CA ILE A 209 5.83 -13.07 -1.94
C ILE A 209 5.92 -14.38 -1.17
N THR A 210 5.65 -15.51 -1.81
CA THR A 210 5.73 -16.85 -1.19
C THR A 210 7.16 -17.39 -1.09
N HIS A 211 8.12 -16.81 -1.82
CA HIS A 211 9.50 -17.33 -1.84
C HIS A 211 10.23 -17.18 -0.50
N GLY A 212 9.85 -16.20 0.32
CA GLY A 212 10.35 -16.04 1.68
C GLY A 212 9.36 -16.53 2.75
N LEU A 213 8.16 -17.01 2.36
CA LEU A 213 7.18 -17.52 3.31
C LEU A 213 7.75 -18.73 4.06
N LYS A 214 7.64 -18.74 5.39
CA LYS A 214 8.13 -19.85 6.24
C LYS A 214 7.53 -21.18 5.80
N GLU A 215 8.22 -22.28 6.06
CA GLU A 215 7.76 -23.64 5.70
C GLU A 215 6.41 -23.97 6.34
N ASP A 216 6.20 -23.56 7.58
CA ASP A 216 4.95 -23.69 8.35
C ASP A 216 4.03 -22.46 8.20
N GLY A 217 4.40 -21.50 7.37
CA GLY A 217 3.64 -20.28 7.09
C GLY A 217 2.36 -20.53 6.31
N MET A 218 1.55 -19.47 6.19
CA MET A 218 0.27 -19.52 5.49
C MET A 218 0.17 -18.47 4.40
N LEU A 219 -0.36 -18.88 3.23
CA LEU A 219 -0.77 -17.96 2.17
C LEU A 219 -2.28 -17.71 2.30
N VAL A 220 -2.65 -16.43 2.42
CA VAL A 220 -4.03 -15.92 2.35
C VAL A 220 -4.22 -15.24 1.00
N PHE A 221 -5.17 -15.66 0.19
CA PHE A 221 -5.33 -15.11 -1.16
C PHE A 221 -6.78 -15.07 -1.61
N ASN A 222 -7.07 -14.21 -2.58
CA ASN A 222 -8.39 -14.13 -3.20
C ASN A 222 -8.65 -15.36 -4.07
N GLY A 223 -9.50 -16.27 -3.60
CA GLY A 223 -9.86 -17.49 -4.32
C GLY A 223 -10.86 -17.29 -5.46
N ASP A 224 -11.39 -16.07 -5.63
CA ASP A 224 -12.19 -15.73 -6.81
C ASP A 224 -11.31 -15.36 -8.02
N GLU A 225 -9.98 -15.25 -7.85
CA GLU A 225 -9.02 -14.93 -8.91
C GLU A 225 -8.41 -16.21 -9.52
N PRO A 226 -8.81 -16.58 -10.74
CA PRO A 226 -8.35 -17.82 -11.37
C PRO A 226 -6.83 -17.88 -11.55
N LEU A 227 -6.18 -16.72 -11.77
CA LEU A 227 -4.73 -16.67 -11.95
C LEU A 227 -3.97 -17.05 -10.67
N LEU A 228 -4.54 -16.77 -9.50
CA LEU A 228 -3.98 -17.21 -8.22
C LEU A 228 -4.28 -18.69 -7.95
N GLU A 229 -5.53 -19.11 -8.16
CA GLU A 229 -5.93 -20.51 -7.99
C GLU A 229 -5.07 -21.51 -8.79
N GLU A 230 -4.63 -21.11 -9.98
CA GLU A 230 -3.74 -21.95 -10.80
C GLU A 230 -2.35 -22.09 -10.18
N ARG A 231 -1.79 -20.98 -9.67
CA ARG A 231 -0.40 -20.88 -9.20
C ARG A 231 -0.15 -21.48 -7.82
N VAL A 232 -1.19 -21.52 -7.00
CA VAL A 232 -1.06 -22.06 -5.62
C VAL A 232 -1.11 -23.59 -5.55
N LYS A 233 -1.42 -24.27 -6.65
CA LYS A 233 -1.57 -25.74 -6.67
C LYS A 233 -0.32 -26.50 -6.24
N ASP A 234 0.86 -25.96 -6.58
CA ASP A 234 2.14 -26.58 -6.28
C ASP A 234 2.80 -25.99 -5.02
N LEU A 235 2.13 -25.07 -4.33
CA LEU A 235 2.64 -24.47 -3.11
C LEU A 235 2.47 -25.46 -1.94
N THR A 236 3.54 -25.67 -1.19
CA THR A 236 3.57 -26.61 -0.05
C THR A 236 3.01 -26.03 1.24
N GLN A 237 3.06 -24.70 1.40
CA GLN A 237 2.52 -23.98 2.54
C GLN A 237 0.98 -24.07 2.59
N ARG A 238 0.42 -23.90 3.77
CA ARG A 238 -1.03 -23.87 3.95
C ARG A 238 -1.64 -22.69 3.22
N GLN A 239 -2.84 -22.89 2.70
CA GLN A 239 -3.55 -21.91 1.87
C GLN A 239 -4.92 -21.64 2.48
N MET A 240 -5.27 -20.35 2.60
CA MET A 240 -6.58 -19.87 3.04
C MET A 240 -7.15 -18.96 1.97
N ARG A 241 -8.34 -19.29 1.47
CA ARG A 241 -9.04 -18.56 0.41
C ARG A 241 -10.08 -17.65 1.01
N PHE A 242 -10.08 -16.39 0.58
CA PHE A 242 -11.18 -15.47 0.84
C PHE A 242 -11.82 -15.01 -0.48
N GLY A 243 -13.06 -14.58 -0.44
CA GLY A 243 -13.75 -14.02 -1.60
C GLY A 243 -15.26 -14.03 -1.47
N ARG A 244 -15.96 -14.02 -2.63
CA ARG A 244 -17.41 -13.97 -2.71
C ARG A 244 -18.01 -15.35 -3.07
N GLN A 245 -17.21 -16.25 -3.65
CA GLN A 245 -17.66 -17.58 -4.06
C GLN A 245 -17.70 -18.54 -2.86
N LEU A 246 -18.67 -19.45 -2.88
CA LEU A 246 -18.89 -20.45 -1.82
C LEU A 246 -17.74 -21.47 -1.68
N SER A 247 -16.83 -21.53 -2.65
CA SER A 247 -15.64 -22.37 -2.62
C SER A 247 -14.53 -21.84 -1.72
N ASN A 248 -14.62 -20.59 -1.29
CA ASN A 248 -13.64 -19.96 -0.40
C ASN A 248 -13.77 -20.47 1.05
N ASN A 249 -12.70 -20.40 1.82
CA ASN A 249 -12.71 -20.71 3.24
C ASN A 249 -13.55 -19.67 4.01
N LEU A 250 -13.34 -18.39 3.70
CA LEU A 250 -14.12 -17.30 4.24
C LEU A 250 -14.76 -16.49 3.10
N TYR A 251 -16.08 -16.36 3.12
CA TYR A 251 -16.83 -15.60 2.13
C TYR A 251 -17.99 -14.83 2.77
N ALA A 252 -18.35 -13.71 2.16
CA ALA A 252 -19.49 -12.91 2.58
C ALA A 252 -20.80 -13.59 2.12
N THR A 253 -21.76 -13.71 3.03
CA THR A 253 -23.08 -14.32 2.81
C THR A 253 -24.17 -13.29 2.56
N SER A 254 -24.04 -12.10 3.14
CA SER A 254 -24.87 -10.93 2.84
C SER A 254 -24.02 -9.68 2.80
N VAL A 255 -24.44 -8.70 2.02
CA VAL A 255 -23.80 -7.37 1.93
C VAL A 255 -24.89 -6.34 1.87
N HIS A 256 -24.76 -5.30 2.68
CA HIS A 256 -25.61 -4.12 2.71
C HIS A 256 -24.73 -2.89 2.52
N ASP A 257 -24.96 -2.17 1.42
CA ASP A 257 -24.24 -0.93 1.10
C ASP A 257 -25.06 0.26 1.65
N GLU A 258 -24.48 0.99 2.58
CA GLU A 258 -25.03 2.20 3.16
C GLU A 258 -24.20 3.42 2.68
N PRO A 259 -24.71 4.64 2.75
CA PRO A 259 -24.05 5.81 2.15
C PRO A 259 -22.57 6.04 2.56
N ARG A 260 -22.14 5.51 3.71
CA ARG A 260 -20.79 5.73 4.24
C ARG A 260 -20.16 4.51 4.90
N GLN A 261 -20.81 3.38 4.83
CA GLN A 261 -20.32 2.13 5.43
C GLN A 261 -20.85 0.93 4.66
N LEU A 262 -20.18 -0.18 4.81
CA LEU A 262 -20.66 -1.49 4.37
C LEU A 262 -20.89 -2.35 5.58
N SER A 263 -22.04 -3.04 5.63
CA SER A 263 -22.33 -4.10 6.59
C SER A 263 -22.41 -5.44 5.87
N PHE A 264 -21.86 -6.49 6.46
CA PHE A 264 -21.86 -7.82 5.87
C PHE A 264 -21.81 -8.92 6.92
N THR A 265 -22.29 -10.11 6.54
CA THR A 265 -22.14 -11.33 7.32
C THR A 265 -21.23 -12.31 6.58
N VAL A 266 -20.66 -13.28 7.28
CA VAL A 266 -19.75 -14.27 6.70
C VAL A 266 -20.20 -15.69 7.07
N ASN A 267 -19.79 -16.67 6.26
CA ASN A 267 -20.16 -18.08 6.43
C ASN A 267 -19.75 -18.67 7.79
N GLU A 268 -18.61 -18.30 8.34
CA GLU A 268 -18.11 -18.87 9.59
C GLU A 268 -18.80 -18.32 10.85
N TRP A 269 -19.30 -17.09 10.79
CA TRP A 269 -20.00 -16.43 11.89
C TRP A 269 -21.32 -15.81 11.39
N PRO A 270 -22.31 -16.64 11.03
CA PRO A 270 -23.52 -16.18 10.34
C PRO A 270 -24.42 -15.28 11.22
N ASP A 271 -24.27 -15.35 12.53
CA ASP A 271 -25.02 -14.53 13.48
C ASP A 271 -24.31 -13.20 13.81
N GLU A 272 -23.11 -12.97 13.28
CA GLU A 272 -22.33 -11.74 13.49
C GLU A 272 -22.37 -10.87 12.24
N GLU A 273 -22.85 -9.65 12.39
CA GLU A 273 -22.76 -8.62 11.35
C GLU A 273 -21.52 -7.77 11.58
N PHE A 274 -20.67 -7.67 10.55
CA PHE A 274 -19.46 -6.86 10.51
C PHE A 274 -19.73 -5.57 9.76
N THR A 275 -19.07 -4.48 10.14
CA THR A 275 -19.20 -3.18 9.52
C THR A 275 -17.83 -2.59 9.25
N ILE A 276 -17.67 -1.95 8.09
CA ILE A 276 -16.48 -1.16 7.73
C ILE A 276 -16.92 0.26 7.34
N PRO A 277 -16.21 1.32 7.80
CA PRO A 277 -16.55 2.72 7.48
C PRO A 277 -16.06 3.12 6.09
N MET A 278 -16.43 2.34 5.08
CA MET A 278 -16.01 2.49 3.67
C MET A 278 -17.19 2.18 2.76
N VAL A 279 -17.07 2.63 1.51
CA VAL A 279 -17.98 2.32 0.42
C VAL A 279 -17.29 1.44 -0.62
N GLY A 280 -18.10 0.82 -1.49
CA GLY A 280 -17.62 -0.05 -2.56
C GLY A 280 -17.41 -1.49 -2.10
N GLU A 281 -18.20 -2.40 -2.67
CA GLU A 281 -18.22 -3.82 -2.30
C GLU A 281 -16.85 -4.53 -2.42
N TYR A 282 -15.93 -4.00 -3.23
CA TYR A 282 -14.56 -4.54 -3.33
C TYR A 282 -13.81 -4.46 -1.99
N ASN A 283 -14.18 -3.53 -1.09
CA ASN A 283 -13.58 -3.42 0.24
C ASN A 283 -13.98 -4.56 1.17
N ILE A 284 -15.05 -5.30 0.86
CA ILE A 284 -15.38 -6.52 1.59
C ILE A 284 -14.28 -7.57 1.40
N ASN A 285 -13.71 -7.71 0.19
CA ASN A 285 -12.60 -8.62 -0.03
C ASN A 285 -11.38 -8.24 0.80
N ASN A 286 -11.09 -6.93 0.95
CA ASN A 286 -10.03 -6.44 1.83
C ASN A 286 -10.28 -6.82 3.30
N ALA A 287 -11.54 -6.67 3.76
CA ALA A 287 -11.95 -7.06 5.11
C ALA A 287 -11.87 -8.59 5.31
N LEU A 288 -12.33 -9.39 4.36
CA LEU A 288 -12.24 -10.86 4.41
C LEU A 288 -10.79 -11.34 4.49
N ALA A 289 -9.88 -10.73 3.71
CA ALA A 289 -8.44 -11.02 3.80
C ALA A 289 -7.90 -10.73 5.21
N ALA A 290 -8.27 -9.59 5.79
CA ALA A 290 -7.86 -9.22 7.14
C ALA A 290 -8.46 -10.13 8.21
N MET A 291 -9.71 -10.53 8.05
CA MET A 291 -10.39 -11.47 8.97
C MET A 291 -9.76 -12.88 8.92
N GLU A 292 -9.33 -13.37 7.73
CA GLU A 292 -8.59 -14.64 7.64
C GLU A 292 -7.27 -14.57 8.41
N VAL A 293 -6.52 -13.46 8.33
CA VAL A 293 -5.32 -13.27 9.13
C VAL A 293 -5.65 -13.26 10.63
N GLY A 294 -6.69 -12.54 11.02
CA GLY A 294 -7.17 -12.52 12.41
C GLY A 294 -7.56 -13.92 12.92
N LYS A 295 -8.26 -14.69 12.10
CA LYS A 295 -8.65 -16.07 12.40
C LYS A 295 -7.43 -16.99 12.58
N ILE A 296 -6.42 -16.90 11.69
CA ILE A 296 -5.17 -17.65 11.80
C ILE A 296 -4.48 -17.36 13.14
N LEU A 297 -4.54 -16.13 13.62
CA LEU A 297 -3.95 -15.67 14.87
C LEU A 297 -4.92 -15.73 16.06
N HIS A 298 -6.03 -16.44 15.93
CA HIS A 298 -7.02 -16.70 16.98
C HIS A 298 -7.68 -15.45 17.59
N ILE A 299 -7.80 -14.37 16.81
CA ILE A 299 -8.60 -13.20 17.19
C ILE A 299 -10.09 -13.58 17.14
N THR A 300 -10.84 -13.20 18.17
CA THR A 300 -12.27 -13.54 18.22
C THR A 300 -13.09 -12.69 17.24
N PRO A 301 -14.26 -13.20 16.75
CA PRO A 301 -15.15 -12.42 15.88
C PRO A 301 -15.56 -11.08 16.48
N ALA A 302 -15.79 -11.03 17.79
CA ALA A 302 -16.15 -9.81 18.50
C ALA A 302 -15.04 -8.73 18.42
N HIS A 303 -13.78 -9.12 18.57
CA HIS A 303 -12.64 -8.21 18.42
C HIS A 303 -12.47 -7.77 16.96
N MET A 304 -12.62 -8.68 15.99
CA MET A 304 -12.57 -8.32 14.56
C MET A 304 -13.67 -7.33 14.20
N LYS A 305 -14.90 -7.54 14.68
CA LYS A 305 -16.03 -6.63 14.49
C LYS A 305 -15.73 -5.23 15.03
N GLN A 306 -15.24 -5.14 16.24
CA GLN A 306 -14.86 -3.87 16.85
C GLN A 306 -13.74 -3.17 16.08
N ALA A 307 -12.71 -3.92 15.68
CA ALA A 307 -11.56 -3.39 14.95
C ALA A 307 -11.94 -2.86 13.58
N LEU A 308 -12.74 -3.62 12.81
CA LEU A 308 -13.17 -3.23 11.47
C LEU A 308 -14.08 -2.00 11.49
N ALA A 309 -15.00 -1.92 12.45
CA ALA A 309 -15.90 -0.77 12.59
C ALA A 309 -15.17 0.55 12.94
N ASN A 310 -13.97 0.46 13.53
CA ASN A 310 -13.16 1.61 13.94
C ASN A 310 -11.82 1.70 13.22
N VAL A 311 -11.68 1.07 12.07
CA VAL A 311 -10.41 1.06 11.33
C VAL A 311 -10.02 2.47 10.88
N GLU A 312 -8.80 2.88 11.22
CA GLU A 312 -8.17 4.11 10.71
C GLU A 312 -7.44 3.79 9.40
N LEU A 313 -7.94 4.35 8.31
CA LEU A 313 -7.42 4.12 6.97
C LEU A 313 -6.40 5.18 6.60
N THR A 314 -5.45 4.79 5.75
CA THR A 314 -4.55 5.72 5.09
C THR A 314 -5.33 6.66 4.18
N GLU A 315 -5.04 7.96 4.23
CA GLU A 315 -5.71 9.01 3.46
C GLU A 315 -5.72 8.75 1.95
N ASN A 316 -6.69 9.37 1.26
CA ASN A 316 -6.87 9.28 -0.20
C ASN A 316 -7.12 7.86 -0.74
N ARG A 317 -7.81 7.01 0.05
CA ARG A 317 -8.23 5.65 -0.32
C ARG A 317 -9.74 5.52 -0.22
N ALA A 318 -10.48 5.89 -1.27
CA ALA A 318 -11.93 5.96 -1.30
C ALA A 318 -12.50 6.72 -0.09
N GLU A 319 -11.89 7.84 0.24
CA GLU A 319 -12.18 8.66 1.42
C GLU A 319 -13.26 9.69 1.12
N TRP A 320 -14.26 9.80 2.00
CA TRP A 320 -15.26 10.86 1.92
C TRP A 320 -14.77 12.16 2.54
N VAL A 321 -14.57 13.17 1.69
CA VAL A 321 -14.18 14.53 2.09
C VAL A 321 -15.35 15.49 1.87
N LYS A 322 -15.59 16.38 2.82
CA LYS A 322 -16.61 17.41 2.70
C LYS A 322 -16.00 18.68 2.09
N GLY A 323 -16.54 19.12 0.97
CA GLY A 323 -16.20 20.39 0.32
C GLY A 323 -16.70 21.61 1.11
N LYS A 324 -16.24 22.80 0.71
CA LYS A 324 -16.50 24.06 1.43
C LYS A 324 -17.98 24.47 1.39
N ASN A 325 -18.70 24.15 0.32
CA ASN A 325 -20.11 24.51 0.12
C ASN A 325 -21.06 23.34 0.44
N GLY A 326 -20.53 22.22 0.98
CA GLY A 326 -21.30 21.04 1.35
C GLY A 326 -21.21 19.89 0.35
N GLU A 327 -20.40 20.03 -0.70
CA GLU A 327 -20.13 18.98 -1.65
C GLU A 327 -19.61 17.72 -0.91
N GLN A 328 -20.04 16.55 -1.37
CA GLN A 328 -19.50 15.28 -0.92
C GLN A 328 -18.49 14.80 -1.98
N ILE A 329 -17.24 14.65 -1.60
CA ILE A 329 -16.14 14.26 -2.49
C ILE A 329 -15.67 12.87 -2.07
N LEU A 330 -15.78 11.89 -2.96
CA LEU A 330 -15.12 10.60 -2.79
C LEU A 330 -13.73 10.69 -3.40
N SER A 331 -12.70 10.77 -2.55
CA SER A 331 -11.30 10.93 -2.94
C SER A 331 -10.60 9.57 -3.03
N ASP A 332 -10.14 9.19 -4.23
CA ASP A 332 -9.31 8.01 -4.48
C ASP A 332 -8.13 8.36 -5.39
N VAL A 333 -7.39 9.40 -4.98
CA VAL A 333 -6.38 10.07 -5.83
C VAL A 333 -4.94 9.60 -5.60
N TYR A 334 -4.72 8.63 -4.74
CA TYR A 334 -3.36 8.16 -4.44
C TYR A 334 -2.69 7.50 -5.65
N ASN A 335 -3.36 6.57 -6.30
CA ASN A 335 -2.95 5.90 -7.54
C ASN A 335 -4.17 5.35 -8.24
N SER A 336 -4.22 5.47 -9.56
CA SER A 336 -5.34 5.01 -10.37
C SER A 336 -4.89 3.96 -11.37
N ASN A 337 -5.68 2.91 -11.51
CA ASN A 337 -5.58 1.92 -12.58
C ASN A 337 -6.98 1.50 -13.04
N PRO A 338 -7.13 0.82 -14.18
CA PRO A 338 -8.44 0.55 -14.78
C PRO A 338 -9.41 -0.18 -13.83
N THR A 339 -8.94 -1.23 -13.16
CA THR A 339 -9.78 -1.99 -12.21
C THR A 339 -10.24 -1.12 -11.04
N ALA A 340 -9.33 -0.37 -10.39
CA ALA A 340 -9.70 0.52 -9.27
C ALA A 340 -10.65 1.62 -9.71
N ALA A 341 -10.37 2.29 -10.84
CA ALA A 341 -11.22 3.36 -11.36
C ALA A 341 -12.64 2.87 -11.67
N LYS A 342 -12.79 1.70 -12.29
CA LYS A 342 -14.11 1.09 -12.55
C LYS A 342 -14.88 0.82 -11.27
N GLU A 343 -14.25 0.24 -10.26
CA GLU A 343 -14.89 -0.05 -8.97
C GLU A 343 -15.38 1.23 -8.26
N VAL A 344 -14.58 2.30 -8.28
CA VAL A 344 -14.96 3.60 -7.69
C VAL A 344 -16.08 4.26 -8.50
N LEU A 345 -16.03 4.23 -9.84
CA LEU A 345 -17.11 4.73 -10.71
C LEU A 345 -18.41 3.99 -10.47
N LYS A 346 -18.39 2.68 -10.40
CA LYS A 346 -19.54 1.86 -10.04
C LYS A 346 -20.10 2.25 -8.67
N THR A 347 -19.23 2.36 -7.67
CA THR A 347 -19.62 2.74 -6.31
C THR A 347 -20.32 4.09 -6.29
N ILE A 348 -19.74 5.14 -6.91
CA ILE A 348 -20.37 6.47 -6.92
C ILE A 348 -21.68 6.50 -7.73
N ALA A 349 -21.79 5.69 -8.78
CA ALA A 349 -23.00 5.56 -9.57
C ALA A 349 -24.18 4.93 -8.78
N GLU A 350 -23.87 4.07 -7.81
CA GLU A 350 -24.83 3.34 -6.98
C GLU A 350 -25.11 4.02 -5.63
N THR A 351 -24.18 4.84 -5.12
CA THR A 351 -24.34 5.53 -3.83
C THR A 351 -25.54 6.50 -3.87
N PRO A 352 -26.51 6.40 -2.95
CA PRO A 352 -27.63 7.34 -2.89
C PRO A 352 -27.16 8.76 -2.57
N VAL A 353 -27.54 9.73 -3.42
CA VAL A 353 -27.24 11.16 -3.23
C VAL A 353 -28.41 12.01 -3.67
N ASP A 354 -28.61 13.16 -3.03
CA ASP A 354 -29.68 14.12 -3.37
C ASP A 354 -29.31 15.05 -4.53
N GLY A 355 -28.04 15.04 -4.96
CA GLY A 355 -27.50 15.94 -5.99
C GLY A 355 -27.04 15.21 -7.25
N ARG A 356 -26.36 15.98 -8.12
CA ARG A 356 -25.72 15.45 -9.32
C ARG A 356 -24.40 14.74 -8.94
N ARG A 357 -24.12 13.64 -9.63
CA ARG A 357 -22.81 12.98 -9.55
C ARG A 357 -21.91 13.49 -10.67
N ILE A 358 -20.70 13.85 -10.33
CA ILE A 358 -19.68 14.34 -11.26
C ILE A 358 -18.44 13.48 -11.07
N ALA A 359 -17.89 12.95 -12.16
CA ALA A 359 -16.62 12.25 -12.14
C ALA A 359 -15.49 13.16 -12.62
N VAL A 360 -14.37 13.19 -11.87
CA VAL A 360 -13.14 13.89 -12.27
C VAL A 360 -12.06 12.83 -12.40
N LEU A 361 -11.55 12.59 -13.60
CA LEU A 361 -10.63 11.49 -13.93
C LEU A 361 -9.37 12.03 -14.60
N GLY A 362 -8.21 11.54 -14.18
CA GLY A 362 -6.92 11.84 -14.79
C GLY A 362 -6.31 10.64 -15.51
N ASP A 363 -5.28 10.88 -16.31
CA ASP A 363 -4.54 9.81 -16.97
C ASP A 363 -4.03 8.77 -15.96
N MET A 364 -4.24 7.50 -16.29
CA MET A 364 -3.69 6.37 -15.55
C MET A 364 -2.31 6.03 -16.13
N LEU A 365 -1.30 5.98 -15.27
CA LEU A 365 0.08 5.77 -15.66
C LEU A 365 0.44 4.27 -15.74
N GLU A 366 1.58 3.96 -16.34
CA GLU A 366 2.19 2.61 -16.39
C GLU A 366 1.30 1.54 -17.06
N LEU A 367 0.53 1.97 -18.08
CA LEU A 367 -0.32 1.08 -18.87
C LEU A 367 0.27 0.73 -20.24
N GLY A 368 1.37 1.39 -20.65
CA GLY A 368 2.08 1.14 -21.90
C GLY A 368 1.17 1.19 -23.13
N ASP A 369 1.36 0.29 -24.07
CA ASP A 369 0.58 0.19 -25.31
C ASP A 369 -0.92 -0.09 -25.08
N ALA A 370 -1.28 -0.61 -23.90
CA ALA A 370 -2.67 -0.88 -23.54
C ALA A 370 -3.42 0.39 -23.07
N ALA A 371 -2.73 1.50 -22.81
CA ALA A 371 -3.29 2.72 -22.25
C ALA A 371 -4.54 3.22 -23.00
N PRO A 372 -4.56 3.36 -24.33
CA PRO A 372 -5.74 3.85 -25.04
C PRO A 372 -6.99 2.98 -24.81
N LYS A 373 -6.82 1.66 -24.92
CA LYS A 373 -7.90 0.69 -24.72
C LYS A 373 -8.42 0.68 -23.28
N LEU A 374 -7.50 0.73 -22.31
CA LEU A 374 -7.83 0.67 -20.89
C LEU A 374 -8.52 1.95 -20.42
N HIS A 375 -8.10 3.13 -20.90
CA HIS A 375 -8.82 4.38 -20.62
C HIS A 375 -10.23 4.36 -21.24
N ALA A 376 -10.37 3.96 -22.50
CA ALA A 376 -11.68 3.83 -23.14
C ALA A 376 -12.62 2.87 -22.40
N SER A 377 -12.09 1.81 -21.77
CA SER A 377 -12.92 0.82 -21.07
C SER A 377 -13.62 1.36 -19.83
N LEU A 378 -13.22 2.52 -19.29
CA LEU A 378 -13.93 3.15 -18.18
C LEU A 378 -15.35 3.60 -18.56
N ALA A 379 -15.64 3.76 -19.86
CA ALA A 379 -16.97 4.11 -20.35
C ALA A 379 -18.04 3.10 -19.92
N GLU A 380 -17.69 1.83 -19.72
CA GLU A 380 -18.57 0.77 -19.27
C GLU A 380 -19.26 1.09 -17.92
N GLU A 381 -18.61 1.91 -17.07
CA GLU A 381 -19.12 2.29 -15.74
C GLU A 381 -19.68 3.73 -15.68
N ILE A 382 -19.70 4.44 -16.80
CA ILE A 382 -20.15 5.84 -16.88
C ILE A 382 -21.47 5.93 -17.63
N ASP A 383 -22.57 5.80 -16.90
CA ASP A 383 -23.94 6.00 -17.40
C ASP A 383 -24.37 7.45 -17.14
N HIS A 384 -24.75 8.18 -18.20
CA HIS A 384 -25.23 9.56 -18.10
C HIS A 384 -26.45 9.73 -17.18
N GLN A 385 -27.29 8.71 -17.03
CA GLN A 385 -28.43 8.76 -16.11
C GLN A 385 -28.00 8.75 -14.64
N LYS A 386 -26.78 8.25 -14.37
CA LYS A 386 -26.20 8.13 -13.01
C LYS A 386 -25.10 9.15 -12.75
N ILE A 387 -24.24 9.42 -13.73
CA ILE A 387 -23.14 10.39 -13.64
C ILE A 387 -23.46 11.50 -14.64
N ALA A 388 -23.81 12.67 -14.14
CA ALA A 388 -24.36 13.77 -14.94
C ALA A 388 -23.32 14.49 -15.80
N SER A 389 -22.05 14.54 -15.39
CA SER A 389 -20.95 15.11 -16.16
C SER A 389 -19.62 14.51 -15.80
N VAL A 390 -18.67 14.54 -16.75
CA VAL A 390 -17.31 14.03 -16.56
C VAL A 390 -16.27 15.11 -16.91
N TYR A 391 -15.26 15.25 -16.04
CA TYR A 391 -14.13 16.14 -16.20
C TYR A 391 -12.88 15.28 -16.37
N LEU A 392 -12.28 15.35 -17.55
CA LEU A 392 -11.18 14.46 -17.98
C LEU A 392 -9.89 15.25 -18.13
N VAL A 393 -8.81 14.76 -17.54
CA VAL A 393 -7.50 15.44 -17.55
C VAL A 393 -6.45 14.52 -18.14
N GLY A 394 -5.73 15.02 -19.14
CA GLY A 394 -4.61 14.32 -19.74
C GLY A 394 -4.88 13.83 -21.16
N GLU A 395 -3.82 13.38 -21.81
CA GLU A 395 -3.87 12.99 -23.23
C GLU A 395 -4.62 11.66 -23.44
N GLN A 396 -4.41 10.70 -22.55
CA GLN A 396 -5.00 9.37 -22.65
C GLN A 396 -6.51 9.39 -22.36
N MET A 397 -6.99 10.33 -21.56
CA MET A 397 -8.41 10.53 -21.29
C MET A 397 -9.22 10.95 -22.54
N LYS A 398 -8.55 11.38 -23.63
CA LYS A 398 -9.21 11.57 -24.91
C LYS A 398 -9.87 10.28 -25.42
N ASN A 399 -9.23 9.12 -25.20
CA ASN A 399 -9.78 7.83 -25.61
C ASN A 399 -11.12 7.52 -24.89
N LEU A 400 -11.22 7.88 -23.60
CA LEU A 400 -12.47 7.77 -22.85
C LEU A 400 -13.53 8.74 -23.39
N LYS A 401 -13.17 10.02 -23.62
CA LYS A 401 -14.06 11.01 -24.22
C LYS A 401 -14.66 10.50 -25.53
N ASP A 402 -13.81 10.06 -26.45
CA ASP A 402 -14.23 9.59 -27.78
C ASP A 402 -15.16 8.37 -27.67
N LYS A 403 -14.87 7.46 -26.72
CA LYS A 403 -15.71 6.28 -26.44
C LYS A 403 -17.07 6.66 -25.85
N LEU A 404 -17.13 7.57 -24.88
CA LEU A 404 -18.38 8.07 -24.30
C LEU A 404 -19.28 8.72 -25.36
N ILE A 405 -18.73 9.57 -26.23
CA ILE A 405 -19.47 10.17 -27.35
C ILE A 405 -20.00 9.09 -28.29
N GLN A 406 -19.19 8.08 -28.61
CA GLN A 406 -19.61 6.95 -29.45
C GLN A 406 -20.77 6.17 -28.84
N GLU A 407 -20.83 6.06 -27.52
CA GLU A 407 -21.90 5.36 -26.79
C GLU A 407 -23.12 6.25 -26.49
N GLY A 408 -23.09 7.50 -26.94
CA GLY A 408 -24.23 8.41 -26.85
C GLY A 408 -24.29 9.27 -25.59
N TYR A 409 -23.19 9.35 -24.84
CA TYR A 409 -23.10 10.32 -23.75
C TYR A 409 -23.09 11.75 -24.32
N PRO A 410 -23.89 12.71 -23.76
CA PRO A 410 -23.97 14.07 -24.29
C PRO A 410 -22.62 14.77 -24.32
N ALA A 411 -22.22 15.29 -25.47
CA ALA A 411 -20.89 15.89 -25.64
C ALA A 411 -20.69 17.17 -24.81
N GLU A 412 -21.79 17.89 -24.51
CA GLU A 412 -21.81 19.07 -23.65
C GLU A 412 -21.52 18.78 -22.18
N ASP A 413 -21.70 17.53 -21.72
CA ASP A 413 -21.43 17.08 -20.36
C ASP A 413 -20.06 16.42 -20.21
N ILE A 414 -19.25 16.41 -21.28
CA ILE A 414 -17.89 15.89 -21.29
C ILE A 414 -16.89 17.05 -21.41
N HIS A 415 -16.14 17.31 -20.35
CA HIS A 415 -15.13 18.37 -20.30
C HIS A 415 -13.74 17.74 -20.34
N HIS A 416 -12.89 18.11 -21.31
CA HIS A 416 -11.55 17.54 -21.45
C HIS A 416 -10.48 18.63 -21.45
N TYR A 417 -9.45 18.45 -20.64
CA TYR A 417 -8.39 19.41 -20.37
C TYR A 417 -7.01 18.76 -20.56
N ALA A 418 -6.05 19.54 -21.03
CA ALA A 418 -4.66 19.13 -20.95
C ALA A 418 -4.18 19.15 -19.49
N ALA A 419 -3.13 18.40 -19.17
CA ALA A 419 -2.55 18.37 -17.82
C ALA A 419 -2.01 19.77 -17.37
N SER A 420 -1.70 20.66 -18.32
CA SER A 420 -1.32 22.05 -18.05
C SER A 420 -2.49 22.94 -17.61
N ASP A 421 -3.73 22.54 -17.89
CA ASP A 421 -4.90 23.40 -17.80
C ASP A 421 -5.75 23.15 -16.54
N LEU A 422 -5.13 22.61 -15.48
CA LEU A 422 -5.78 22.29 -14.21
C LEU A 422 -6.49 23.49 -13.58
N GLN A 423 -5.98 24.72 -13.73
CA GLN A 423 -6.61 25.92 -13.18
C GLN A 423 -7.96 26.20 -13.89
N GLN A 424 -8.01 25.96 -15.21
CA GLN A 424 -9.28 26.11 -15.96
C GLN A 424 -10.28 25.03 -15.55
N LEU A 425 -9.85 23.78 -15.42
CA LEU A 425 -10.71 22.71 -14.92
C LEU A 425 -11.33 23.08 -13.57
N ILE A 426 -10.50 23.54 -12.62
CA ILE A 426 -10.97 23.92 -11.28
C ILE A 426 -12.03 25.04 -11.39
N ALA A 427 -11.79 26.05 -12.23
CA ALA A 427 -12.72 27.17 -12.41
C ALA A 427 -14.07 26.68 -12.98
N ASP A 428 -14.04 25.84 -14.01
CA ASP A 428 -15.23 25.31 -14.68
C ASP A 428 -16.00 24.35 -13.76
N LEU A 429 -15.29 23.48 -13.03
CA LEU A 429 -15.89 22.60 -12.04
C LEU A 429 -16.59 23.38 -10.93
N MET A 430 -15.89 24.37 -10.36
CA MET A 430 -16.48 25.23 -9.31
C MET A 430 -17.71 25.99 -9.79
N ALA A 431 -17.73 26.47 -11.05
CA ALA A 431 -18.92 27.10 -11.64
C ALA A 431 -20.10 26.11 -11.80
N THR A 432 -19.82 24.83 -11.96
CA THR A 432 -20.85 23.78 -12.09
C THR A 432 -21.43 23.37 -10.72
N LEU A 433 -20.67 23.54 -9.64
CA LEU A 433 -21.07 23.16 -8.27
C LEU A 433 -21.91 24.24 -7.57
N THR A 434 -22.05 25.43 -8.16
CA THR A 434 -22.91 26.51 -7.69
C THR A 434 -24.29 26.40 -8.33
#